data_35a40cfe3a2cafc7453bcecfbf7bb38a
#
_entry.id   35a40cfe3a2cafc7453bcecfbf7bb38a
#
_cell.length_a   1.000
_cell.length_b   1.000
_cell.length_c   1.000
_cell.angle_alpha   90.00
_cell.angle_beta   90.00
_cell.angle_gamma   90.00
#
_symmetry.space_group_name_H-M   'P 1'
#
loop_
_entity.id
_entity.type
_entity.pdbx_description
1 polymer ?
#
loop_
_entity_poly.entity_id
_entity_poly.type
_entity_poly.pdbx_seq_one_letter_code
_entity_poly.pdbx_strand_id
1 'polypeptide(L)'
;LLGIGGSGNTKRIPAEIFLEFMKLSSAEYDCKYFLATGKKEEEQIILNKILQSEFKNKCIKLDDLNINDILPVIKNCKISICNDSSFSHLSAALSTKTITLMADTPLIYGSYNSKMFPIIPDGEKTVSHHTYGKDKINPQKIFDKVIEIIN
;
A
#
# COMPACT_ATOMS: atom_id res chain seq x y z
N LEU A 1 7.08 1.30 3.50
CA LEU A 1 6.87 0.64 2.21
C LEU A 1 5.50 1.01 1.65
N LEU A 2 5.41 1.22 0.34
CA LEU A 2 4.15 1.31 -0.40
C LEU A 2 4.08 0.13 -1.39
N GLY A 3 3.19 -0.83 -1.15
CA GLY A 3 2.92 -1.96 -2.03
C GLY A 3 1.85 -1.58 -3.04
N ILE A 4 2.26 -0.95 -4.12
CA ILE A 4 1.38 -0.34 -5.13
C ILE A 4 0.95 -1.29 -6.26
N GLY A 5 1.58 -2.46 -6.34
CA GLY A 5 1.25 -3.51 -7.31
C GLY A 5 0.10 -4.41 -6.89
N GLY A 6 -0.21 -5.37 -7.75
CA GLY A 6 -1.24 -6.38 -7.50
C GLY A 6 -1.78 -7.01 -8.78
N SER A 7 -2.18 -8.26 -8.72
CA SER A 7 -2.57 -9.05 -9.89
C SER A 7 -3.94 -8.71 -10.46
N GLY A 8 -4.81 -8.06 -9.71
CA GLY A 8 -6.18 -7.76 -10.14
C GLY A 8 -6.41 -6.27 -10.40
N ASN A 9 -7.00 -5.91 -11.53
CA ASN A 9 -7.34 -4.52 -11.83
C ASN A 9 -8.25 -3.89 -10.76
N THR A 10 -9.16 -4.67 -10.19
CA THR A 10 -10.10 -4.20 -9.17
C THR A 10 -9.45 -4.00 -7.78
N LYS A 11 -8.24 -4.52 -7.59
CA LYS A 11 -7.47 -4.42 -6.33
C LYS A 11 -6.33 -3.41 -6.39
N ARG A 12 -5.93 -2.96 -7.57
CA ARG A 12 -4.89 -1.94 -7.72
C ARG A 12 -5.44 -0.56 -7.45
N ILE A 13 -5.07 0.00 -6.31
CA ILE A 13 -5.48 1.33 -5.91
C ILE A 13 -4.84 2.36 -6.84
N PRO A 14 -5.57 3.38 -7.30
CA PRO A 14 -5.04 4.43 -8.17
C PRO A 14 -3.86 5.18 -7.56
N ALA A 15 -2.92 5.61 -8.42
CA ALA A 15 -1.74 6.36 -7.99
C ALA A 15 -2.09 7.64 -7.22
N GLU A 16 -3.19 8.30 -7.56
CA GLU A 16 -3.70 9.51 -6.94
C GLU A 16 -3.93 9.36 -5.43
N ILE A 17 -4.43 8.21 -5.02
CA ILE A 17 -4.69 7.91 -3.60
C ILE A 17 -3.36 7.79 -2.84
N PHE A 18 -2.37 7.12 -3.43
CA PHE A 18 -1.03 7.07 -2.84
C PHE A 18 -0.37 8.46 -2.79
N LEU A 19 -0.50 9.24 -3.85
CA LEU A 19 0.05 10.60 -3.90
C LEU A 19 -0.57 11.53 -2.84
N GLU A 20 -1.88 11.47 -2.64
CA GLU A 20 -2.52 12.26 -1.59
C GLU A 20 -2.11 11.78 -0.18
N PHE A 21 -2.01 10.45 0.04
CA PHE A 21 -1.42 9.92 1.27
C PHE A 21 0.03 10.41 1.48
N MET A 22 0.86 10.41 0.44
CA MET A 22 2.25 10.88 0.51
C MET A 22 2.32 12.38 0.85
N LYS A 23 1.39 13.18 0.34
CA LYS A 23 1.26 14.59 0.67
C LYS A 23 0.93 14.79 2.15
N LEU A 24 -0.07 14.07 2.68
CA LEU A 24 -0.43 14.12 4.09
C LEU A 24 0.74 13.69 5.00
N SER A 25 1.35 12.56 4.69
CA SER A 25 2.44 12.02 5.51
C SER A 25 3.72 12.84 5.44
N SER A 26 4.04 13.44 4.29
CA SER A 26 5.23 14.29 4.12
C SER A 26 5.11 15.66 4.78
N ALA A 27 3.89 16.11 5.09
CA ALA A 27 3.66 17.34 5.85
C ALA A 27 4.01 17.17 7.33
N GLU A 28 3.85 15.95 7.87
CA GLU A 28 4.05 15.66 9.29
C GLU A 28 5.39 14.93 9.59
N TYR A 29 5.93 14.18 8.60
CA TYR A 29 7.11 13.33 8.78
C TYR A 29 8.12 13.50 7.66
N ASP A 30 9.39 13.51 8.01
CA ASP A 30 10.47 13.32 7.02
C ASP A 30 10.62 11.81 6.73
N CYS A 31 9.96 11.36 5.68
CA CYS A 31 9.93 9.94 5.32
C CYS A 31 10.43 9.66 3.89
N LYS A 32 10.90 8.44 3.71
CA LYS A 32 11.21 7.85 2.40
C LYS A 32 10.18 6.78 2.07
N TYR A 33 9.87 6.62 0.79
CA TYR A 33 8.89 5.65 0.30
C TYR A 33 9.58 4.60 -0.56
N PHE A 34 9.61 3.36 -0.07
CA PHE A 34 10.01 2.22 -0.89
C PHE A 34 8.79 1.73 -1.66
N LEU A 35 8.87 1.76 -3.00
CA LEU A 35 7.76 1.42 -3.90
C LEU A 35 7.91 -0.02 -4.38
N ALA A 36 7.04 -0.91 -3.90
CA ALA A 36 7.02 -2.32 -4.26
C ALA A 36 5.89 -2.62 -5.25
N THR A 37 6.25 -3.19 -6.39
CA THR A 37 5.33 -3.54 -7.47
C THR A 37 5.92 -4.60 -8.38
N GLY A 38 5.08 -5.21 -9.23
CA GLY A 38 5.50 -6.12 -10.28
C GLY A 38 5.92 -5.39 -11.57
N LYS A 39 6.21 -6.19 -12.59
CA LYS A 39 6.69 -5.71 -13.91
C LYS A 39 5.60 -5.60 -14.97
N LYS A 40 4.34 -5.90 -14.65
CA LYS A 40 3.24 -5.77 -15.61
C LYS A 40 3.02 -4.30 -15.98
N GLU A 41 2.62 -4.07 -17.21
CA GLU A 41 2.42 -2.72 -17.75
C GLU A 41 1.52 -1.86 -16.85
N GLU A 42 0.40 -2.42 -16.40
CA GLU A 42 -0.57 -1.71 -15.56
C GLU A 42 -0.01 -1.32 -14.19
N GLU A 43 0.91 -2.11 -13.65
CA GLU A 43 1.62 -1.82 -12.40
C GLU A 43 2.68 -0.75 -12.62
N GLN A 44 3.39 -0.80 -13.75
CA GLN A 44 4.40 0.18 -14.11
C GLN A 44 3.81 1.57 -14.41
N ILE A 45 2.59 1.66 -14.91
CA ILE A 45 1.87 2.93 -15.09
C ILE A 45 1.71 3.64 -13.74
N ILE A 46 1.30 2.92 -12.69
CA ILE A 46 1.15 3.48 -11.34
C ILE A 46 2.51 3.91 -10.79
N LEU A 47 3.52 3.05 -10.89
CA LEU A 47 4.88 3.35 -10.45
C LEU A 47 5.42 4.62 -11.11
N ASN A 48 5.32 4.71 -12.43
CA ASN A 48 5.83 5.84 -13.20
C ASN A 48 5.10 7.15 -12.83
N LYS A 49 3.80 7.10 -12.60
CA LYS A 49 3.03 8.27 -12.17
C LYS A 49 3.51 8.81 -10.82
N ILE A 50 3.83 7.94 -9.87
CA ILE A 50 4.40 8.33 -8.58
C ILE A 50 5.82 8.89 -8.76
N LEU A 51 6.67 8.23 -9.57
CA LEU A 51 8.05 8.67 -9.82
C LEU A 51 8.15 9.97 -10.62
N GLN A 52 7.10 10.38 -11.31
CA GLN A 52 7.02 11.68 -12.02
C GLN A 52 6.44 12.81 -11.15
N SER A 53 6.00 12.50 -9.94
CA SER A 53 5.42 13.47 -9.01
C SER A 53 6.49 14.29 -8.27
N GLU A 54 6.04 15.26 -7.50
CA GLU A 54 6.87 16.05 -6.57
C GLU A 54 7.60 15.18 -5.51
N PHE A 55 7.13 13.97 -5.26
CA PHE A 55 7.72 13.03 -4.30
C PHE A 55 8.87 12.18 -4.88
N LYS A 56 9.24 12.35 -6.13
CA LYS A 56 10.29 11.59 -6.82
C LYS A 56 11.54 11.38 -5.96
N ASN A 57 12.04 12.45 -5.36
CA ASN A 57 13.29 12.41 -4.57
C ASN A 57 13.14 11.74 -3.21
N LYS A 58 11.92 11.45 -2.77
CA LYS A 58 11.61 10.68 -1.57
C LYS A 58 11.31 9.21 -1.87
N CYS A 59 11.27 8.81 -3.14
CA CYS A 59 10.90 7.47 -3.60
C CYS A 59 12.12 6.63 -3.96
N ILE A 60 12.06 5.35 -3.59
CA ILE A 60 13.03 4.32 -3.98
C ILE A 60 12.24 3.15 -4.54
N LYS A 61 12.39 2.88 -5.83
CA LYS A 61 11.71 1.76 -6.48
C LYS A 61 12.41 0.42 -6.16
N LEU A 62 11.63 -0.62 -5.97
CA LEU A 62 12.12 -1.96 -5.65
C LEU A 62 11.86 -2.98 -6.76
N ASP A 63 11.24 -2.58 -7.86
CA ASP A 63 10.80 -3.47 -8.94
C ASP A 63 11.93 -4.14 -9.74
N ASP A 64 13.17 -3.64 -9.62
CA ASP A 64 14.36 -4.24 -10.23
C ASP A 64 15.08 -5.23 -9.30
N LEU A 65 14.66 -5.33 -8.04
CA LEU A 65 15.25 -6.24 -7.06
C LEU A 65 14.55 -7.60 -7.08
N ASN A 66 15.30 -8.66 -6.75
CA ASN A 66 14.71 -9.96 -6.49
C ASN A 66 14.06 -9.98 -5.09
N ILE A 67 13.25 -11.00 -4.84
CA ILE A 67 12.50 -11.09 -3.58
C ILE A 67 13.40 -11.18 -2.35
N ASN A 68 14.55 -11.84 -2.45
CA ASN A 68 15.48 -11.99 -1.32
C ASN A 68 16.07 -10.65 -0.89
N ASP A 69 16.24 -9.72 -1.83
CA ASP A 69 16.74 -8.37 -1.55
C ASP A 69 15.62 -7.44 -1.04
N ILE A 70 14.36 -7.71 -1.43
CA ILE A 70 13.20 -6.93 -0.97
C ILE A 70 12.81 -7.28 0.47
N LEU A 71 12.90 -8.53 0.89
CA LEU A 71 12.49 -8.96 2.24
C LEU A 71 13.18 -8.18 3.37
N PRO A 72 14.51 -7.95 3.36
CA PRO A 72 15.16 -7.11 4.37
C PRO A 72 14.67 -5.66 4.36
N VAL A 73 14.35 -5.11 3.19
CA VAL A 73 13.79 -3.75 3.08
C VAL A 73 12.43 -3.69 3.77
N ILE A 74 11.54 -4.65 3.47
CA ILE A 74 10.21 -4.73 4.11
C ILE A 74 10.36 -4.80 5.63
N LYS A 75 11.20 -5.70 6.13
CA LYS A 75 11.40 -5.93 7.56
C LYS A 75 11.87 -4.67 8.31
N ASN A 76 12.63 -3.82 7.65
CA ASN A 76 13.18 -2.59 8.23
C ASN A 76 12.29 -1.35 8.00
N CYS A 77 11.19 -1.48 7.26
CA CYS A 77 10.22 -0.40 7.13
C CYS A 77 9.47 -0.17 8.45
N LYS A 78 9.25 1.09 8.79
CA LYS A 78 8.43 1.48 9.95
C LYS A 78 7.01 0.94 9.84
N ILE A 79 6.47 0.99 8.62
CA ILE A 79 5.12 0.53 8.27
C ILE A 79 5.06 0.16 6.78
N SER A 80 4.18 -0.76 6.44
CA SER A 80 3.83 -1.08 5.05
C SER A 80 2.38 -0.68 4.77
N ILE A 81 2.13 -0.05 3.63
CA ILE A 81 0.80 0.29 3.14
C ILE A 81 0.69 -0.36 1.77
N CYS A 82 -0.15 -1.36 1.64
CA CYS A 82 -0.17 -2.23 0.48
C CYS A 82 -1.59 -2.48 -0.04
N ASN A 83 -1.72 -2.58 -1.35
CA ASN A 83 -2.87 -3.26 -1.94
C ASN A 83 -2.98 -4.68 -1.36
N ASP A 84 -4.15 -5.30 -1.48
CA ASP A 84 -4.29 -6.75 -1.23
C ASP A 84 -3.48 -7.53 -2.27
N SER A 85 -2.24 -7.81 -1.91
CA SER A 85 -1.21 -8.41 -2.78
C SER A 85 -0.18 -9.19 -1.96
N SER A 86 0.74 -9.86 -2.64
CA SER A 86 1.84 -10.58 -1.98
C SER A 86 2.65 -9.71 -1.03
N PHE A 87 2.82 -8.42 -1.31
CA PHE A 87 3.57 -7.52 -0.45
C PHE A 87 2.91 -7.27 0.91
N SER A 88 1.57 -7.24 0.98
CA SER A 88 0.87 -7.13 2.26
C SER A 88 1.09 -8.38 3.12
N HIS A 89 1.02 -9.55 2.51
CA HIS A 89 1.23 -10.83 3.19
C HIS A 89 2.68 -11.01 3.66
N LEU A 90 3.66 -10.68 2.81
CA LEU A 90 5.08 -10.71 3.16
C LEU A 90 5.39 -9.74 4.30
N SER A 91 4.85 -8.54 4.26
CA SER A 91 5.03 -7.54 5.32
C SER A 91 4.51 -8.05 6.66
N ALA A 92 3.29 -8.59 6.68
CA ALA A 92 2.71 -9.15 7.89
C ALA A 92 3.50 -10.37 8.41
N ALA A 93 3.95 -11.26 7.52
CA ALA A 93 4.76 -12.43 7.87
C ALA A 93 6.12 -12.04 8.48
N LEU A 94 6.70 -10.92 8.02
CA LEU A 94 7.93 -10.34 8.58
C LEU A 94 7.70 -9.51 9.85
N SER A 95 6.46 -9.51 10.38
CA SER A 95 6.05 -8.73 11.56
C SER A 95 6.10 -7.22 11.38
N THR A 96 6.15 -6.73 10.15
CA THR A 96 6.01 -5.31 9.84
C THR A 96 4.53 -4.94 9.95
N LYS A 97 4.22 -3.86 10.68
CA LYS A 97 2.85 -3.32 10.77
C LYS A 97 2.37 -2.96 9.36
N THR A 98 1.23 -3.50 8.93
CA THR A 98 0.79 -3.45 7.53
C THR A 98 -0.64 -2.94 7.43
N ILE A 99 -0.82 -1.81 6.80
CA ILE A 99 -2.15 -1.34 6.37
C ILE A 99 -2.44 -2.00 5.03
N THR A 100 -3.53 -2.77 4.97
CA THR A 100 -3.97 -3.45 3.74
C THR A 100 -5.17 -2.73 3.15
N LEU A 101 -5.03 -2.27 1.90
CA LEU A 101 -6.07 -1.54 1.18
C LEU A 101 -7.00 -2.55 0.51
N MET A 102 -8.14 -2.82 1.15
CA MET A 102 -9.08 -3.86 0.79
C MET A 102 -10.19 -3.32 -0.12
N ALA A 103 -10.01 -3.39 -1.42
CA ALA A 103 -10.93 -2.79 -2.40
C ALA A 103 -12.00 -3.73 -2.95
N ASP A 104 -11.68 -5.03 -3.11
CA ASP A 104 -12.53 -5.97 -3.87
C ASP A 104 -12.32 -7.44 -3.51
N THR A 105 -11.89 -7.74 -2.30
CA THR A 105 -11.69 -9.11 -1.81
C THR A 105 -12.19 -9.24 -0.38
N PRO A 106 -12.54 -10.46 0.07
CA PRO A 106 -13.01 -10.68 1.43
C PRO A 106 -12.07 -10.10 2.49
N LEU A 107 -12.63 -9.41 3.46
CA LEU A 107 -11.91 -8.68 4.51
C LEU A 107 -10.87 -9.53 5.23
N ILE A 108 -11.13 -10.84 5.36
CA ILE A 108 -10.22 -11.78 6.03
C ILE A 108 -8.82 -11.77 5.41
N TYR A 109 -8.67 -11.53 4.11
CA TYR A 109 -7.36 -11.49 3.46
C TYR A 109 -6.48 -10.32 3.92
N GLY A 110 -7.08 -9.29 4.48
CA GLY A 110 -6.36 -8.14 5.04
C GLY A 110 -6.38 -8.07 6.57
N SER A 111 -6.88 -9.10 7.28
CA SER A 111 -7.10 -9.03 8.72
C SER A 111 -6.79 -10.32 9.49
N TYR A 112 -6.27 -11.36 8.85
CA TYR A 112 -6.00 -12.66 9.50
C TYR A 112 -4.75 -12.66 10.41
N ASN A 113 -3.93 -11.63 10.37
CA ASN A 113 -2.69 -11.52 11.15
C ASN A 113 -2.75 -10.27 12.03
N SER A 114 -2.26 -10.32 13.26
CA SER A 114 -2.26 -9.20 14.21
C SER A 114 -1.44 -7.98 13.76
N LYS A 115 -0.65 -8.11 12.70
CA LYS A 115 0.09 -7.01 12.08
C LYS A 115 -0.65 -6.37 10.91
N MET A 116 -1.83 -6.87 10.55
CA MET A 116 -2.64 -6.36 9.43
C MET A 116 -3.77 -5.46 9.95
N PHE A 117 -3.89 -4.30 9.33
CA PHE A 117 -4.88 -3.26 9.65
C PHE A 117 -5.61 -2.88 8.35
N PRO A 118 -6.78 -3.47 8.08
CA PRO A 118 -7.48 -3.24 6.82
C PRO A 118 -8.11 -1.85 6.76
N ILE A 119 -8.02 -1.23 5.58
CA ILE A 119 -8.80 -0.05 5.19
C ILE A 119 -9.75 -0.50 4.09
N ILE A 120 -11.03 -0.21 4.24
CA ILE A 120 -12.09 -0.54 3.28
C ILE A 120 -12.61 0.74 2.60
N PRO A 121 -13.31 0.60 1.45
CA PRO A 121 -13.84 1.75 0.72
C PRO A 121 -14.83 2.57 1.55
N ASP A 122 -14.84 3.88 1.36
CA ASP A 122 -15.80 4.76 2.01
C ASP A 122 -17.24 4.38 1.65
N GLY A 123 -18.11 4.37 2.68
CA GLY A 123 -19.50 3.99 2.55
C GLY A 123 -19.77 2.48 2.70
N GLU A 124 -18.74 1.64 2.69
CA GLU A 124 -18.89 0.21 2.88
C GLU A 124 -18.78 -0.18 4.37
N LYS A 125 -19.54 -1.18 4.78
CA LYS A 125 -19.45 -1.79 6.13
C LYS A 125 -18.47 -2.97 6.15
N THR A 126 -18.28 -3.59 5.01
CA THR A 126 -17.34 -4.70 4.77
C THR A 126 -16.94 -4.69 3.31
N VAL A 127 -16.04 -5.57 2.92
CA VAL A 127 -15.59 -5.76 1.55
C VAL A 127 -15.62 -7.24 1.18
N SER A 128 -15.97 -7.52 -0.06
CA SER A 128 -16.01 -8.87 -0.66
C SER A 128 -15.67 -8.79 -2.14
N HIS A 129 -15.66 -9.92 -2.83
CA HIS A 129 -15.58 -9.92 -4.29
C HIS A 129 -16.75 -9.11 -4.88
N HIS A 130 -16.49 -8.34 -5.92
CA HIS A 130 -17.45 -7.43 -6.60
C HIS A 130 -17.84 -6.17 -5.80
N THR A 131 -17.06 -5.79 -4.78
CA THR A 131 -17.22 -4.48 -4.13
C THR A 131 -16.75 -3.35 -5.06
N TYR A 132 -15.72 -3.57 -5.88
CA TYR A 132 -15.17 -2.60 -6.84
C TYR A 132 -14.86 -1.23 -6.24
N GLY A 133 -14.33 -1.23 -5.02
CA GLY A 133 -14.19 -0.02 -4.20
C GLY A 133 -12.83 0.69 -4.29
N LYS A 134 -11.96 0.34 -5.24
CA LYS A 134 -10.59 0.86 -5.30
C LYS A 134 -10.50 2.39 -5.34
N ASP A 135 -11.45 3.05 -6.02
CA ASP A 135 -11.48 4.52 -6.15
C ASP A 135 -12.08 5.21 -4.92
N LYS A 136 -12.62 4.44 -3.96
CA LYS A 136 -13.21 4.94 -2.70
C LYS A 136 -12.33 4.67 -1.48
N ILE A 137 -11.11 4.20 -1.67
CA ILE A 137 -10.13 4.12 -0.57
C ILE A 137 -9.72 5.54 -0.19
N ASN A 138 -9.89 5.89 1.06
CA ASN A 138 -9.70 7.26 1.53
C ASN A 138 -8.27 7.47 2.04
N PRO A 139 -7.47 8.34 1.43
CA PRO A 139 -6.09 8.60 1.84
C PRO A 139 -5.98 9.20 3.24
N GLN A 140 -6.98 9.97 3.68
CA GLN A 140 -7.01 10.50 5.05
C GLN A 140 -7.14 9.35 6.07
N LYS A 141 -8.01 8.37 5.81
CA LYS A 141 -8.15 7.18 6.69
C LYS A 141 -6.87 6.34 6.73
N ILE A 142 -6.13 6.26 5.62
CA ILE A 142 -4.81 5.61 5.61
C ILE A 142 -3.88 6.37 6.55
N PHE A 143 -3.81 7.68 6.43
CA PHE A 143 -2.95 8.53 7.25
C PHE A 143 -3.32 8.47 8.73
N ASP A 144 -4.60 8.59 9.07
CA ASP A 144 -5.09 8.47 10.45
C ASP A 144 -4.71 7.12 11.07
N LYS A 145 -4.82 6.03 10.29
CA LYS A 145 -4.41 4.69 10.73
C LYS A 145 -2.90 4.61 10.92
N VAL A 146 -2.09 5.26 10.08
CA VAL A 146 -0.65 5.35 10.29
C VAL A 146 -0.35 5.99 11.63
N ILE A 147 -0.97 7.15 11.94
CA ILE A 147 -0.79 7.86 13.23
C ILE A 147 -1.16 6.96 14.41
N GLU A 148 -2.30 6.28 14.35
CA GLU A 148 -2.74 5.33 15.39
C GLU A 148 -1.73 4.21 15.64
N ILE A 149 -1.14 3.69 14.57
CA ILE A 149 -0.26 2.50 14.64
C ILE A 149 1.16 2.86 15.08
N ILE A 150 1.71 4.02 14.67
CA ILE A 150 3.11 4.36 14.92
C ILE A 150 3.34 5.11 16.23
N ASN A 151 2.32 5.71 16.79
CA ASN A 151 2.32 6.35 18.10
C ASN A 151 1.86 5.37 19.18
#